data_c6340c60b5c464e1b3bb09e613903a68
#
_entry.id   c6340c60b5c464e1b3bb09e613903a68
#
_cell.length_a   1.000
_cell.length_b   1.000
_cell.length_c   1.000
_cell.angle_alpha   90.00
_cell.angle_beta   90.00
_cell.angle_gamma   90.00
#
_symmetry.space_group_name_H-M   'P 1'
#
loop_
_entity.id
_entity.type
_entity.pdbx_description
1 polymer ?
#
loop_
_entity_poly.entity_id
_entity_poly.type
_entity_poly.pdbx_seq_one_letter_code
_entity_poly.pdbx_strand_id
1 'polypeptide(L)'
;MGRKENKIQRWTSHSLGIIFFALSTQYLISSPIDHHQERFEDVALKIWEYAELGYLEEKSSSLLQQELEASGFSIQSGVAGIPTAFIAEYNNGGPVLGVLGEFDALPGLSQQNVPFKTAEGLSSANGHACGHHLFGAASAWAVVAIKDWLEKSGTPGTIRFYGTPAEEGGSGKVYIARDGYFDDVDIVLHWHPASGNSADAQSSNSNKSGKFTFSGISAHAASAPEKGRSALDGVEAMNMMVNMMREHVPQESRIHYVITKGGLAPNVVPDVAEVYYYVRHPRMNVVDELFQRVVKAAEGAALGTETSMSYEVMHGNYAVLPNETLQKMIHENLSELGGISYNKEEKKFAEEIYQTLVSPSLELGSQNKIKEYAVTHTYGSTDVGDLTWLVPTGGFRTATWVPGTPAHSWQAVASGGTSIGLKGAKLAAEVLTNSAKDIFLDPKIIEDSKKELKMKQGEDFSYYPLLGDRSPPLEYRLNK
;
A
#
# COMPACT_ATOMS: atom_id res chain seq x y z
N MET A 1 -90.47 48.33 -21.75
CA MET A 1 -89.07 47.99 -22.04
C MET A 1 -88.47 47.49 -20.74
N GLY A 2 -88.43 46.19 -20.55
CA GLY A 2 -87.99 45.54 -19.29
C GLY A 2 -87.16 44.32 -19.66
N ARG A 3 -85.95 44.26 -19.23
CA ARG A 3 -85.09 43.07 -19.33
C ARG A 3 -85.29 42.23 -18.06
N LYS A 4 -85.62 40.97 -18.27
CA LYS A 4 -85.70 39.92 -17.29
C LYS A 4 -84.28 39.41 -16.97
N GLU A 5 -83.87 39.41 -15.68
CA GLU A 5 -82.69 38.75 -15.18
C GLU A 5 -82.99 37.31 -14.78
N ASN A 6 -82.29 36.34 -15.36
CA ASN A 6 -82.32 34.95 -14.97
C ASN A 6 -81.28 34.68 -13.88
N LYS A 7 -81.76 34.24 -12.67
CA LYS A 7 -80.93 33.70 -11.62
C LYS A 7 -80.61 32.24 -11.91
N ILE A 8 -79.33 31.96 -12.09
CA ILE A 8 -78.78 30.60 -12.14
C ILE A 8 -78.34 30.20 -10.72
N GLN A 9 -79.01 29.19 -10.16
CA GLN A 9 -78.61 28.54 -8.93
C GLN A 9 -77.33 27.75 -9.16
N ARG A 10 -76.23 28.07 -8.40
CA ARG A 10 -75.02 27.23 -8.32
C ARG A 10 -75.20 26.16 -7.23
N TRP A 11 -75.12 24.90 -7.64
CA TRP A 11 -74.92 23.79 -6.73
C TRP A 11 -73.45 23.70 -6.35
N THR A 12 -73.14 23.78 -5.05
CA THR A 12 -71.79 23.52 -4.48
C THR A 12 -71.71 22.04 -4.12
N SER A 13 -70.99 21.26 -4.95
CA SER A 13 -70.58 19.91 -4.60
C SER A 13 -69.39 19.96 -3.66
N HIS A 14 -69.55 19.49 -2.43
CA HIS A 14 -68.45 19.25 -1.47
C HIS A 14 -67.80 17.93 -1.83
N SER A 15 -66.62 18.01 -2.48
CA SER A 15 -65.76 16.83 -2.65
C SER A 15 -64.87 16.69 -1.40
N LEU A 16 -65.13 15.68 -0.57
CA LEU A 16 -64.21 15.23 0.46
C LEU A 16 -62.97 14.62 -0.23
N GLY A 17 -61.89 15.35 -0.28
CA GLY A 17 -60.59 14.84 -0.65
C GLY A 17 -59.99 14.03 0.49
N ILE A 18 -59.99 12.69 0.38
CA ILE A 18 -59.22 11.81 1.25
C ILE A 18 -57.75 11.93 0.81
N ILE A 19 -56.96 12.66 1.59
CA ILE A 19 -55.49 12.70 1.42
C ILE A 19 -54.94 11.41 2.01
N PHE A 20 -54.59 10.46 1.16
CA PHE A 20 -53.72 9.32 1.51
C PHE A 20 -52.30 9.84 1.76
N PHE A 21 -51.91 10.03 3.03
CA PHE A 21 -50.53 10.09 3.42
C PHE A 21 -49.93 8.69 3.25
N ALA A 22 -49.28 8.43 2.11
CA ALA A 22 -48.39 7.30 1.96
C ALA A 22 -47.16 7.59 2.82
N LEU A 23 -47.14 7.10 4.06
CA LEU A 23 -45.93 6.93 4.86
C LEU A 23 -45.05 5.90 4.12
N SER A 24 -44.19 6.37 3.20
CA SER A 24 -43.09 5.58 2.74
C SER A 24 -42.12 5.41 3.93
N THR A 25 -42.29 4.35 4.69
CA THR A 25 -41.21 3.78 5.50
C THR A 25 -40.13 3.34 4.55
N GLN A 26 -39.21 4.23 4.22
CA GLN A 26 -37.91 3.83 3.74
C GLN A 26 -37.29 2.99 4.86
N TYR A 27 -37.40 1.67 4.74
CA TYR A 27 -36.44 0.80 5.38
C TYR A 27 -35.08 1.24 4.86
N LEU A 28 -34.30 1.92 5.69
CA LEU A 28 -32.86 2.05 5.50
C LEU A 28 -32.34 0.61 5.48
N ILE A 29 -32.27 0.02 4.28
CA ILE A 29 -31.51 -1.22 4.07
C ILE A 29 -30.08 -0.80 4.35
N SER A 30 -29.54 -1.20 5.52
CA SER A 30 -28.15 -0.93 5.86
C SER A 30 -27.27 -1.49 4.72
N SER A 31 -26.24 -0.75 4.36
CA SER A 31 -25.35 -1.20 3.29
C SER A 31 -24.66 -2.52 3.70
N PRO A 32 -24.23 -3.37 2.77
CA PRO A 32 -23.45 -4.57 3.12
C PRO A 32 -22.22 -4.22 3.99
N ILE A 33 -21.66 -3.04 3.83
CA ILE A 33 -20.57 -2.52 4.66
C ILE A 33 -21.02 -2.35 6.12
N ASP A 34 -22.16 -1.75 6.38
CA ASP A 34 -22.64 -1.49 7.75
C ASP A 34 -22.88 -2.78 8.56
N HIS A 35 -23.26 -3.88 7.89
CA HIS A 35 -23.48 -5.17 8.56
C HIS A 35 -22.22 -5.77 9.18
N HIS A 36 -21.06 -5.47 8.64
CA HIS A 36 -19.78 -6.04 9.07
C HIS A 36 -18.90 -5.04 9.82
N GLN A 37 -19.38 -3.80 10.07
CA GLN A 37 -18.57 -2.69 10.59
C GLN A 37 -17.84 -3.05 11.89
N GLU A 38 -18.57 -3.40 12.94
CA GLU A 38 -17.98 -3.68 14.26
C GLU A 38 -16.94 -4.80 14.20
N ARG A 39 -17.21 -5.83 13.40
CA ARG A 39 -16.32 -6.99 13.22
C ARG A 39 -14.98 -6.57 12.60
N PHE A 40 -14.99 -5.80 11.50
CA PHE A 40 -13.75 -5.45 10.81
C PHE A 40 -13.02 -4.27 11.45
N GLU A 41 -13.70 -3.41 12.20
CA GLU A 41 -13.07 -2.45 13.10
C GLU A 41 -12.27 -3.18 14.21
N ASP A 42 -12.82 -4.23 14.81
CA ASP A 42 -12.13 -5.09 15.79
C ASP A 42 -10.93 -5.81 15.17
N VAL A 43 -11.05 -6.35 13.95
CA VAL A 43 -9.94 -6.93 13.19
C VAL A 43 -8.81 -5.92 13.00
N ALA A 44 -9.12 -4.70 12.56
CA ALA A 44 -8.14 -3.65 12.36
C ALA A 44 -7.38 -3.32 13.65
N LEU A 45 -8.09 -3.16 14.77
CA LEU A 45 -7.49 -2.85 16.06
C LEU A 45 -6.65 -4.01 16.62
N LYS A 46 -7.04 -5.27 16.41
CA LYS A 46 -6.23 -6.44 16.78
C LYS A 46 -4.92 -6.48 16.00
N ILE A 47 -4.95 -6.27 14.67
CA ILE A 47 -3.74 -6.21 13.85
C ILE A 47 -2.85 -5.04 14.30
N TRP A 48 -3.45 -3.88 14.63
CA TRP A 48 -2.72 -2.73 15.19
C TRP A 48 -1.97 -3.08 16.48
N GLU A 49 -2.59 -3.86 17.38
CA GLU A 49 -1.97 -4.34 18.61
C GLU A 49 -0.88 -5.38 18.36
N TYR A 50 -1.05 -6.28 17.39
CA TYR A 50 -0.05 -7.30 17.06
C TYR A 50 1.25 -6.68 16.53
N ALA A 51 1.15 -5.67 15.70
CA ALA A 51 2.25 -4.90 15.12
C ALA A 51 3.43 -5.80 14.68
N GLU A 52 3.12 -6.85 13.91
CA GLU A 52 4.09 -7.84 13.44
C GLU A 52 4.87 -7.32 12.24
N LEU A 53 6.15 -7.62 12.17
CA LEU A 53 7.03 -7.19 11.08
C LEU A 53 6.88 -8.10 9.85
N GLY A 54 7.27 -7.57 8.70
CA GLY A 54 7.18 -8.28 7.43
C GLY A 54 7.80 -9.68 7.45
N TYR A 55 7.06 -10.64 6.89
CA TYR A 55 7.23 -12.10 6.92
C TYR A 55 7.07 -12.78 8.29
N LEU A 56 6.80 -12.02 9.34
CA LEU A 56 6.55 -12.49 10.71
C LEU A 56 5.10 -12.23 11.16
N GLU A 57 4.21 -11.85 10.23
CA GLU A 57 2.82 -11.45 10.48
C GLU A 57 1.89 -12.67 10.69
N GLU A 58 2.30 -13.61 11.55
CA GLU A 58 1.59 -14.88 11.72
C GLU A 58 0.18 -14.71 12.28
N LYS A 59 0.01 -13.85 13.31
CA LYS A 59 -1.29 -13.61 13.94
C LYS A 59 -2.20 -12.79 13.04
N SER A 60 -1.65 -11.75 12.40
CA SER A 60 -2.38 -10.87 11.50
C SER A 60 -2.90 -11.62 10.27
N SER A 61 -2.03 -12.42 9.64
CA SER A 61 -2.40 -13.29 8.53
C SER A 61 -3.45 -14.32 8.94
N SER A 62 -3.24 -15.02 10.07
CA SER A 62 -4.19 -16.04 10.57
C SER A 62 -5.56 -15.43 10.89
N LEU A 63 -5.60 -14.25 11.50
CA LEU A 63 -6.85 -13.54 11.80
C LEU A 63 -7.62 -13.22 10.52
N LEU A 64 -6.97 -12.62 9.52
CA LEU A 64 -7.60 -12.30 8.24
C LEU A 64 -8.11 -13.55 7.51
N GLN A 65 -7.33 -14.64 7.50
CA GLN A 65 -7.74 -15.92 6.92
C GLN A 65 -8.98 -16.47 7.60
N GLN A 66 -9.03 -16.50 8.94
CA GLN A 66 -10.18 -16.99 9.71
C GLN A 66 -11.44 -16.16 9.44
N GLU A 67 -11.31 -14.84 9.37
CA GLU A 67 -12.43 -13.95 9.10
C GLU A 67 -13.02 -14.14 7.69
N LEU A 68 -12.14 -14.35 6.69
CA LEU A 68 -12.56 -14.61 5.31
C LEU A 68 -13.13 -16.03 5.15
N GLU A 69 -12.54 -17.06 5.77
CA GLU A 69 -13.07 -18.41 5.76
C GLU A 69 -14.45 -18.48 6.41
N ALA A 70 -14.63 -17.82 7.58
CA ALA A 70 -15.92 -17.71 8.25
C ALA A 70 -16.97 -16.96 7.41
N SER A 71 -16.54 -16.13 6.46
CA SER A 71 -17.37 -15.43 5.49
C SER A 71 -17.64 -16.24 4.21
N GLY A 72 -17.14 -17.50 4.11
CA GLY A 72 -17.39 -18.41 2.99
C GLY A 72 -16.40 -18.33 1.85
N PHE A 73 -15.22 -17.76 2.07
CA PHE A 73 -14.11 -17.81 1.11
C PHE A 73 -13.33 -19.10 1.26
N SER A 74 -12.81 -19.64 0.14
CA SER A 74 -11.79 -20.70 0.16
C SER A 74 -10.41 -20.08 0.34
N ILE A 75 -9.58 -20.67 1.20
CA ILE A 75 -8.26 -20.12 1.55
C ILE A 75 -7.14 -20.97 0.94
N GLN A 76 -6.19 -20.30 0.28
CA GLN A 76 -4.92 -20.86 -0.14
C GLN A 76 -3.79 -20.16 0.62
N SER A 77 -3.22 -20.80 1.61
CA SER A 77 -2.14 -20.25 2.45
C SER A 77 -0.75 -20.58 1.90
N GLY A 78 0.26 -19.78 2.28
CA GLY A 78 1.67 -20.04 1.98
C GLY A 78 2.03 -19.84 0.50
N VAL A 79 1.33 -18.96 -0.21
CA VAL A 79 1.58 -18.69 -1.63
C VAL A 79 2.97 -18.09 -1.85
N ALA A 80 3.57 -18.36 -3.00
CA ALA A 80 4.91 -17.90 -3.39
C ALA A 80 6.03 -18.25 -2.37
N GLY A 81 5.84 -19.33 -1.58
CA GLY A 81 6.80 -19.75 -0.55
C GLY A 81 6.85 -18.81 0.66
N ILE A 82 5.86 -17.95 0.86
CA ILE A 82 5.76 -17.01 1.97
C ILE A 82 4.67 -17.51 2.94
N PRO A 83 5.02 -17.98 4.15
CA PRO A 83 4.06 -18.59 5.09
C PRO A 83 2.89 -17.67 5.46
N THR A 84 3.11 -16.35 5.51
CA THR A 84 2.10 -15.36 5.89
C THR A 84 1.31 -14.80 4.70
N ALA A 85 1.71 -15.13 3.45
CA ALA A 85 0.95 -14.78 2.26
C ALA A 85 -0.19 -15.79 2.00
N PHE A 86 -1.35 -15.29 1.56
CA PHE A 86 -2.49 -16.14 1.25
C PHE A 86 -3.42 -15.52 0.21
N ILE A 87 -4.25 -16.36 -0.41
CA ILE A 87 -5.34 -15.94 -1.28
C ILE A 87 -6.64 -16.48 -0.70
N ALA A 88 -7.65 -15.62 -0.58
CA ALA A 88 -9.01 -16.01 -0.25
C ALA A 88 -9.90 -15.76 -1.46
N GLU A 89 -10.59 -16.78 -1.95
CA GLU A 89 -11.41 -16.72 -3.15
C GLU A 89 -12.87 -17.05 -2.86
N TYR A 90 -13.78 -16.22 -3.38
CA TYR A 90 -15.17 -16.54 -3.59
C TYR A 90 -15.43 -16.55 -5.10
N ASN A 91 -15.81 -17.71 -5.65
CA ASN A 91 -15.99 -17.92 -7.08
C ASN A 91 -17.47 -18.15 -7.41
N ASN A 92 -18.05 -17.24 -8.18
CA ASN A 92 -19.40 -17.35 -8.74
C ASN A 92 -19.37 -17.16 -10.27
N GLY A 93 -18.27 -17.59 -10.92
CA GLY A 93 -18.03 -17.39 -12.35
C GLY A 93 -17.74 -15.93 -12.71
N GLY A 94 -17.83 -15.57 -13.99
CA GLY A 94 -17.63 -14.21 -14.46
C GLY A 94 -16.17 -13.72 -14.37
N PRO A 95 -15.95 -12.38 -14.47
CA PRO A 95 -14.61 -11.82 -14.37
C PRO A 95 -14.00 -12.00 -12.99
N VAL A 96 -12.66 -12.02 -12.91
CA VAL A 96 -11.88 -12.18 -11.69
C VAL A 96 -11.35 -10.83 -11.23
N LEU A 97 -11.82 -10.38 -10.07
CA LEU A 97 -11.37 -9.15 -9.43
C LEU A 97 -10.50 -9.46 -8.21
N GLY A 98 -9.26 -8.98 -8.21
CA GLY A 98 -8.36 -9.05 -7.05
C GLY A 98 -8.44 -7.81 -6.18
N VAL A 99 -8.37 -7.97 -4.87
CA VAL A 99 -8.22 -6.87 -3.89
C VAL A 99 -7.02 -7.18 -3.03
N LEU A 100 -6.07 -6.22 -2.94
CA LEU A 100 -4.87 -6.37 -2.13
C LEU A 100 -5.15 -6.00 -0.66
N GLY A 101 -4.44 -6.66 0.26
CA GLY A 101 -4.43 -6.31 1.67
C GLY A 101 -3.03 -6.48 2.27
N GLU A 102 -2.45 -5.40 2.77
CA GLU A 102 -1.18 -5.38 3.52
C GLU A 102 -1.47 -5.38 5.03
N PHE A 103 -0.54 -5.93 5.82
CA PHE A 103 -0.72 -6.03 7.27
C PHE A 103 0.59 -6.08 8.07
N ASP A 104 1.72 -5.70 7.48
CA ASP A 104 3.01 -5.60 8.14
C ASP A 104 3.21 -4.25 8.86
N ALA A 105 3.96 -4.27 9.97
CA ALA A 105 4.31 -3.12 10.78
C ALA A 105 5.79 -2.69 10.56
N LEU A 106 6.13 -1.52 11.08
CA LEU A 106 7.47 -0.96 11.05
C LEU A 106 8.18 -1.09 12.40
N PRO A 107 9.49 -1.39 12.40
CA PRO A 107 10.26 -1.51 13.64
C PRO A 107 10.48 -0.16 14.31
N GLY A 108 10.53 -0.16 15.64
CA GLY A 108 10.92 1.02 16.43
C GLY A 108 9.89 2.14 16.48
N LEU A 109 8.64 1.89 16.06
CA LEU A 109 7.58 2.90 15.98
C LEU A 109 6.38 2.58 16.87
N SER A 110 6.59 1.87 17.98
CA SER A 110 5.53 1.64 18.97
C SER A 110 4.97 2.94 19.51
N GLN A 111 3.65 3.04 19.59
CA GLN A 111 2.93 4.23 20.04
C GLN A 111 1.52 3.84 20.50
N GLN A 112 1.05 4.45 21.58
CA GLN A 112 -0.35 4.34 21.99
C GLN A 112 -1.25 5.26 21.15
N ASN A 113 -2.54 4.98 21.13
CA ASN A 113 -3.56 5.78 20.42
C ASN A 113 -3.95 7.07 21.18
N VAL A 114 -2.92 7.82 21.61
CA VAL A 114 -3.05 9.10 22.32
C VAL A 114 -2.36 10.23 21.54
N PRO A 115 -2.80 11.49 21.70
CA PRO A 115 -2.31 12.60 20.87
C PRO A 115 -0.95 13.18 21.32
N PHE A 116 -0.16 12.39 22.02
CA PHE A 116 1.21 12.75 22.43
C PHE A 116 2.13 11.52 22.33
N LYS A 117 3.42 11.76 22.11
CA LYS A 117 4.40 10.69 22.00
C LYS A 117 4.56 9.96 23.33
N THR A 118 4.40 8.64 23.31
CA THR A 118 4.55 7.80 24.50
C THR A 118 5.97 7.25 24.63
N ALA A 119 6.33 6.78 25.84
CA ALA A 119 7.64 6.18 26.10
C ALA A 119 7.85 4.88 25.29
N GLU A 120 6.79 4.12 25.05
CA GLU A 120 6.82 2.91 24.21
C GLU A 120 7.28 3.23 22.78
N GLY A 121 6.94 4.39 22.24
CA GLY A 121 7.41 4.86 20.95
C GLY A 121 8.93 5.12 20.86
N LEU A 122 9.65 5.05 21.97
CA LEU A 122 11.11 5.16 22.05
C LEU A 122 11.79 3.79 22.19
N SER A 123 11.02 2.72 22.40
CA SER A 123 11.52 1.34 22.50
C SER A 123 11.77 0.75 21.12
N SER A 124 12.36 -0.44 21.08
CA SER A 124 12.50 -1.23 19.86
C SER A 124 11.21 -1.94 19.42
N ALA A 125 10.08 -1.70 20.12
CA ALA A 125 8.80 -2.27 19.76
C ALA A 125 8.23 -1.68 18.46
N ASN A 126 7.38 -2.43 17.77
CA ASN A 126 6.90 -2.12 16.43
C ASN A 126 5.59 -1.31 16.45
N GLY A 127 5.24 -0.70 15.32
CA GLY A 127 3.97 0.02 15.16
C GLY A 127 3.54 0.17 13.71
N HIS A 128 2.23 0.24 13.49
CA HIS A 128 1.63 0.41 12.16
C HIS A 128 1.69 1.87 11.67
N ALA A 129 2.90 2.37 11.44
CA ALA A 129 3.14 3.76 11.03
C ALA A 129 2.87 4.01 9.53
N CYS A 130 2.60 2.97 8.75
CA CYS A 130 2.08 3.05 7.38
C CYS A 130 0.57 2.71 7.30
N GLY A 131 -0.03 2.28 8.41
CA GLY A 131 -1.47 2.01 8.50
C GLY A 131 -1.91 0.68 7.90
N HIS A 132 -1.00 -0.27 7.65
CA HIS A 132 -1.32 -1.54 6.99
C HIS A 132 -2.34 -2.39 7.76
N HIS A 133 -2.48 -2.23 9.08
CA HIS A 133 -3.58 -2.84 9.85
C HIS A 133 -4.97 -2.43 9.33
N LEU A 134 -5.12 -1.15 8.93
CA LEU A 134 -6.35 -0.66 8.31
C LEU A 134 -6.47 -1.14 6.88
N PHE A 135 -5.35 -1.19 6.14
CA PHE A 135 -5.33 -1.63 4.75
C PHE A 135 -5.85 -3.06 4.63
N GLY A 136 -5.27 -4.02 5.36
CA GLY A 136 -5.69 -5.41 5.34
C GLY A 136 -7.14 -5.60 5.79
N ALA A 137 -7.52 -4.99 6.91
CA ALA A 137 -8.86 -5.13 7.48
C ALA A 137 -9.96 -4.54 6.58
N ALA A 138 -9.78 -3.33 6.04
CA ALA A 138 -10.79 -2.70 5.17
C ALA A 138 -10.90 -3.38 3.80
N SER A 139 -9.79 -3.90 3.26
CA SER A 139 -9.82 -4.73 2.05
C SER A 139 -10.57 -6.05 2.28
N ALA A 140 -10.35 -6.71 3.42
CA ALA A 140 -11.10 -7.91 3.80
C ALA A 140 -12.59 -7.60 4.01
N TRP A 141 -12.89 -6.48 4.64
CA TRP A 141 -14.26 -5.98 4.80
C TRP A 141 -14.94 -5.77 3.44
N ALA A 142 -14.26 -5.10 2.51
CA ALA A 142 -14.78 -4.84 1.17
C ALA A 142 -15.08 -6.13 0.41
N VAL A 143 -14.19 -7.13 0.42
CA VAL A 143 -14.42 -8.37 -0.34
C VAL A 143 -15.59 -9.19 0.25
N VAL A 144 -15.81 -9.14 1.57
CA VAL A 144 -17.00 -9.75 2.20
C VAL A 144 -18.27 -9.04 1.75
N ALA A 145 -18.28 -7.71 1.74
CA ALA A 145 -19.43 -6.93 1.27
C ALA A 145 -19.72 -7.12 -0.23
N ILE A 146 -18.66 -7.25 -1.05
CA ILE A 146 -18.77 -7.54 -2.48
C ILE A 146 -19.37 -8.93 -2.68
N LYS A 147 -18.88 -9.95 -1.94
CA LYS A 147 -19.46 -11.30 -1.96
C LYS A 147 -20.94 -11.29 -1.64
N ASP A 148 -21.35 -10.64 -0.55
CA ASP A 148 -22.75 -10.55 -0.15
C ASP A 148 -23.61 -9.88 -1.25
N TRP A 149 -23.06 -8.88 -1.93
CA TRP A 149 -23.72 -8.25 -3.06
C TRP A 149 -23.83 -9.17 -4.27
N LEU A 150 -22.76 -9.90 -4.64
CA LEU A 150 -22.79 -10.89 -5.73
C LEU A 150 -23.85 -11.97 -5.47
N GLU A 151 -23.91 -12.51 -4.26
CA GLU A 151 -24.91 -13.51 -3.87
C GLU A 151 -26.34 -12.94 -3.98
N LYS A 152 -26.56 -11.73 -3.46
CA LYS A 152 -27.89 -11.11 -3.45
C LYS A 152 -28.37 -10.69 -4.83
N SER A 153 -27.47 -10.18 -5.67
CA SER A 153 -27.80 -9.71 -7.03
C SER A 153 -27.88 -10.84 -8.05
N GLY A 154 -27.23 -11.97 -7.79
CA GLY A 154 -27.04 -13.05 -8.76
C GLY A 154 -26.08 -12.68 -9.91
N THR A 155 -25.32 -11.59 -9.77
CA THR A 155 -24.32 -11.16 -10.75
C THR A 155 -23.17 -12.16 -10.76
N PRO A 156 -22.76 -12.70 -11.93
CA PRO A 156 -21.58 -13.56 -11.98
C PRO A 156 -20.31 -12.73 -11.75
N GLY A 157 -19.44 -13.24 -10.89
CA GLY A 157 -18.16 -12.60 -10.56
C GLY A 157 -17.34 -13.44 -9.60
N THR A 158 -16.04 -13.40 -9.75
CA THR A 158 -15.07 -14.00 -8.82
C THR A 158 -14.34 -12.88 -8.10
N ILE A 159 -14.32 -12.92 -6.77
CA ILE A 159 -13.58 -11.97 -5.95
C ILE A 159 -12.48 -12.69 -5.19
N ARG A 160 -11.26 -12.17 -5.27
CA ARG A 160 -10.08 -12.67 -4.55
C ARG A 160 -9.51 -11.60 -3.64
N PHE A 161 -9.29 -11.94 -2.38
CA PHE A 161 -8.45 -11.16 -1.49
C PHE A 161 -7.04 -11.73 -1.54
N TYR A 162 -6.06 -10.88 -1.77
CA TYR A 162 -4.64 -11.22 -1.72
C TYR A 162 -4.05 -10.66 -0.44
N GLY A 163 -3.77 -11.53 0.54
CA GLY A 163 -3.00 -11.18 1.73
C GLY A 163 -1.53 -11.07 1.37
N THR A 164 -1.04 -9.83 1.28
CA THR A 164 0.29 -9.50 0.75
C THR A 164 1.20 -8.97 1.85
N PRO A 165 1.96 -9.85 2.54
CA PRO A 165 2.86 -9.48 3.63
C PRO A 165 4.11 -8.75 3.15
N ALA A 166 4.81 -8.11 4.09
CA ALA A 166 6.17 -7.59 3.94
C ALA A 166 6.33 -6.54 2.83
N GLU A 167 5.39 -5.58 2.68
CA GLU A 167 5.56 -4.44 1.79
C GLU A 167 6.79 -3.61 2.19
N GLU A 168 7.01 -3.42 3.50
CA GLU A 168 8.08 -2.62 4.10
C GLU A 168 9.47 -3.28 3.93
N GLY A 169 9.90 -3.42 2.67
CA GLY A 169 11.22 -3.87 2.27
C GLY A 169 11.39 -5.37 2.03
N GLY A 170 10.32 -6.17 2.13
CA GLY A 170 10.33 -7.60 1.80
C GLY A 170 9.93 -7.91 0.37
N SER A 171 9.19 -7.02 -0.32
CA SER A 171 8.68 -7.22 -1.70
C SER A 171 7.73 -8.40 -1.84
N GLY A 172 6.85 -8.64 -0.87
CA GLY A 172 5.96 -9.81 -0.88
C GLY A 172 5.16 -9.96 -2.16
N LYS A 173 4.61 -8.85 -2.69
CA LYS A 173 3.81 -8.85 -3.93
C LYS A 173 4.63 -9.22 -5.16
N VAL A 174 5.92 -8.86 -5.21
CA VAL A 174 6.79 -9.21 -6.34
C VAL A 174 6.97 -10.73 -6.45
N TYR A 175 7.09 -11.44 -5.33
CA TYR A 175 7.17 -12.92 -5.32
C TYR A 175 5.85 -13.55 -5.78
N ILE A 176 4.71 -13.04 -5.27
CA ILE A 176 3.37 -13.52 -5.64
C ILE A 176 3.13 -13.29 -7.15
N ALA A 177 3.52 -12.12 -7.67
CA ALA A 177 3.42 -11.79 -9.09
C ALA A 177 4.34 -12.65 -9.96
N ARG A 178 5.61 -12.82 -9.57
CA ARG A 178 6.58 -13.65 -10.26
C ARG A 178 6.11 -15.11 -10.42
N ASP A 179 5.47 -15.64 -9.39
CA ASP A 179 5.02 -17.02 -9.36
C ASP A 179 3.64 -17.24 -10.05
N GLY A 180 3.11 -16.20 -10.76
CA GLY A 180 1.95 -16.30 -11.66
C GLY A 180 0.58 -16.23 -10.97
N TYR A 181 0.50 -15.87 -9.69
CA TYR A 181 -0.78 -15.84 -8.95
C TYR A 181 -1.77 -14.76 -9.41
N PHE A 182 -1.36 -13.89 -10.35
CA PHE A 182 -2.21 -12.86 -10.96
C PHE A 182 -2.54 -13.12 -12.44
N ASP A 183 -2.08 -14.22 -13.04
CA ASP A 183 -2.16 -14.45 -14.49
C ASP A 183 -3.59 -14.54 -15.03
N ASP A 184 -4.54 -14.97 -14.23
CA ASP A 184 -5.96 -15.10 -14.57
C ASP A 184 -6.84 -13.97 -14.01
N VAL A 185 -6.24 -12.94 -13.41
CA VAL A 185 -6.97 -11.79 -12.82
C VAL A 185 -7.25 -10.74 -13.90
N ASP A 186 -8.50 -10.26 -13.94
CA ASP A 186 -8.91 -9.24 -14.92
C ASP A 186 -8.55 -7.82 -14.47
N ILE A 187 -8.76 -7.51 -13.18
CA ILE A 187 -8.48 -6.21 -12.56
C ILE A 187 -8.03 -6.43 -11.11
N VAL A 188 -7.12 -5.58 -10.64
CA VAL A 188 -6.75 -5.48 -9.24
C VAL A 188 -7.16 -4.12 -8.68
N LEU A 189 -7.77 -4.11 -7.51
CA LEU A 189 -8.03 -2.91 -6.72
C LEU A 189 -7.19 -2.91 -5.45
N HIS A 190 -6.74 -1.73 -5.06
CA HIS A 190 -6.11 -1.52 -3.76
C HIS A 190 -6.42 -0.12 -3.23
N TRP A 191 -6.09 0.11 -1.97
CA TRP A 191 -6.14 1.43 -1.37
C TRP A 191 -4.95 1.61 -0.43
N HIS A 192 -4.72 2.81 0.08
CA HIS A 192 -3.67 3.01 1.07
C HIS A 192 -4.08 4.05 2.10
N PRO A 193 -3.84 3.82 3.42
CA PRO A 193 -3.97 4.81 4.47
C PRO A 193 -3.18 6.09 4.17
N ALA A 194 -3.76 7.24 4.49
CA ALA A 194 -3.13 8.54 4.25
C ALA A 194 -3.67 9.62 5.18
N SER A 195 -3.15 10.85 5.05
CA SER A 195 -3.65 12.03 5.74
C SER A 195 -4.71 12.83 4.95
N GLY A 196 -5.12 12.33 3.78
CA GLY A 196 -6.13 12.95 2.91
C GLY A 196 -6.74 11.93 1.95
N ASN A 197 -7.79 12.34 1.22
CA ASN A 197 -8.52 11.49 0.29
C ASN A 197 -8.16 11.84 -1.15
N SER A 198 -7.72 10.85 -1.94
CA SER A 198 -7.38 11.04 -3.36
C SER A 198 -7.43 9.73 -4.15
N ALA A 199 -7.73 9.84 -5.44
CA ALA A 199 -7.60 8.74 -6.41
C ALA A 199 -6.82 9.22 -7.64
N ASP A 200 -5.66 9.82 -7.42
CA ASP A 200 -4.77 10.31 -8.47
C ASP A 200 -4.21 9.17 -9.32
N ALA A 201 -4.03 9.38 -10.62
CA ALA A 201 -3.20 8.53 -11.45
C ALA A 201 -1.73 8.76 -11.12
N GLN A 202 -1.26 8.15 -10.03
CA GLN A 202 0.06 8.40 -9.47
C GLN A 202 1.05 7.31 -9.87
N SER A 203 2.11 7.71 -10.60
CA SER A 203 3.28 6.86 -10.82
C SER A 203 4.27 6.98 -9.65
N SER A 204 5.23 6.04 -9.58
CA SER A 204 6.27 5.99 -8.55
C SER A 204 7.66 5.74 -9.14
N ASN A 205 8.70 5.65 -8.31
CA ASN A 205 9.98 5.16 -8.76
C ASN A 205 10.05 3.62 -8.72
N SER A 206 10.76 3.04 -9.68
CA SER A 206 11.36 1.71 -9.54
C SER A 206 12.51 1.77 -8.56
N ASN A 207 12.78 0.65 -7.91
CA ASN A 207 13.86 0.52 -6.94
C ASN A 207 14.54 -0.84 -7.07
N LYS A 208 15.88 -0.86 -6.94
CA LYS A 208 16.67 -2.08 -6.74
C LYS A 208 17.69 -1.83 -5.66
N SER A 209 17.78 -2.74 -4.71
CA SER A 209 18.72 -2.60 -3.61
C SER A 209 19.56 -3.84 -3.41
N GLY A 210 20.78 -3.67 -2.88
CA GLY A 210 21.69 -4.77 -2.65
C GLY A 210 22.67 -4.48 -1.53
N LYS A 211 23.03 -5.52 -0.82
CA LYS A 211 24.12 -5.54 0.16
C LYS A 211 25.38 -6.05 -0.51
N PHE A 212 26.45 -5.31 -0.37
CA PHE A 212 27.77 -5.63 -0.89
C PHE A 212 28.71 -5.93 0.29
N THR A 213 29.15 -7.17 0.37
CA THR A 213 30.04 -7.64 1.44
C THR A 213 31.45 -7.82 0.88
N PHE A 214 32.39 -7.10 1.49
CA PHE A 214 33.81 -7.24 1.20
C PHE A 214 34.46 -8.13 2.27
N SER A 215 35.37 -8.99 1.82
CA SER A 215 36.18 -9.86 2.67
C SER A 215 37.66 -9.61 2.42
N GLY A 216 38.40 -9.34 3.48
CA GLY A 216 39.81 -9.00 3.48
C GLY A 216 40.62 -9.93 4.41
N ILE A 217 41.70 -9.42 4.96
CA ILE A 217 42.64 -10.14 5.82
C ILE A 217 42.89 -9.31 7.08
N SER A 218 42.55 -9.83 8.27
CA SER A 218 42.88 -9.17 9.54
C SER A 218 44.38 -9.15 9.80
N ALA A 219 44.85 -8.05 10.36
CA ALA A 219 46.21 -7.90 10.91
C ALA A 219 46.24 -6.86 12.01
N HIS A 220 47.32 -6.81 12.76
CA HIS A 220 47.51 -5.72 13.73
C HIS A 220 47.86 -4.43 12.97
N ALA A 221 46.97 -3.44 12.98
CA ALA A 221 47.07 -2.24 12.17
C ALA A 221 48.36 -1.42 12.33
N ALA A 222 48.99 -1.49 13.52
CA ALA A 222 50.25 -0.78 13.78
C ALA A 222 51.50 -1.67 13.67
N SER A 223 51.41 -2.96 14.05
CA SER A 223 52.61 -3.84 14.14
C SER A 223 52.90 -4.64 12.89
N ALA A 224 51.90 -4.92 12.07
CA ALA A 224 52.03 -5.71 10.83
C ALA A 224 50.95 -5.33 9.78
N PRO A 225 50.84 -4.02 9.44
CA PRO A 225 49.77 -3.55 8.51
C PRO A 225 49.95 -4.17 7.11
N GLU A 226 51.17 -4.45 6.70
CA GLU A 226 51.48 -5.06 5.36
C GLU A 226 50.89 -6.47 5.20
N LYS A 227 50.51 -7.15 6.28
CA LYS A 227 49.88 -8.48 6.27
C LYS A 227 48.35 -8.42 6.17
N GLY A 228 47.76 -7.23 6.36
CA GLY A 228 46.35 -7.01 6.28
C GLY A 228 45.85 -6.62 4.90
N ARG A 229 44.57 -6.85 4.65
CA ARG A 229 43.79 -6.28 3.55
C ARG A 229 42.45 -5.83 4.11
N SER A 230 42.25 -4.52 4.12
CA SER A 230 41.05 -3.94 4.77
C SER A 230 39.83 -4.08 3.90
N ALA A 231 38.85 -4.85 4.37
CA ALA A 231 37.52 -4.92 3.75
C ALA A 231 36.81 -3.56 3.79
N LEU A 232 37.07 -2.73 4.80
CA LEU A 232 36.52 -1.38 4.88
C LEU A 232 37.07 -0.48 3.77
N ASP A 233 38.36 -0.58 3.44
CA ASP A 233 38.93 0.17 2.32
C ASP A 233 38.29 -0.21 0.99
N GLY A 234 37.88 -1.48 0.82
CA GLY A 234 37.10 -1.94 -0.32
C GLY A 234 35.73 -1.23 -0.38
N VAL A 235 35.00 -1.13 0.74
CA VAL A 235 33.74 -0.40 0.84
C VAL A 235 33.93 1.09 0.55
N GLU A 236 34.96 1.73 1.13
CA GLU A 236 35.23 3.16 0.91
C GLU A 236 35.59 3.46 -0.55
N ALA A 237 36.44 2.63 -1.17
CA ALA A 237 36.80 2.74 -2.58
C ALA A 237 35.57 2.59 -3.50
N MET A 238 34.69 1.59 -3.23
CA MET A 238 33.39 1.45 -3.91
C MET A 238 32.52 2.70 -3.78
N ASN A 239 32.35 3.21 -2.55
CA ASN A 239 31.55 4.40 -2.29
C ASN A 239 32.09 5.62 -3.02
N MET A 240 33.41 5.79 -3.10
CA MET A 240 34.03 6.89 -3.84
C MET A 240 33.78 6.75 -5.36
N MET A 241 33.93 5.57 -5.93
CA MET A 241 33.64 5.32 -7.36
C MET A 241 32.15 5.57 -7.69
N VAL A 242 31.23 5.13 -6.83
CA VAL A 242 29.80 5.38 -7.00
C VAL A 242 29.49 6.87 -6.87
N ASN A 243 30.14 7.60 -5.96
CA ASN A 243 29.95 9.05 -5.82
C ASN A 243 30.43 9.80 -7.08
N MET A 244 31.56 9.39 -7.70
CA MET A 244 31.99 9.93 -8.97
C MET A 244 31.00 9.62 -10.10
N MET A 245 30.40 8.43 -10.10
CA MET A 245 29.41 8.01 -11.09
C MET A 245 28.16 8.90 -11.09
N ARG A 246 27.81 9.56 -9.98
CA ARG A 246 26.61 10.41 -9.85
C ARG A 246 26.57 11.56 -10.86
N GLU A 247 27.72 12.06 -11.33
CA GLU A 247 27.77 13.08 -12.37
C GLU A 247 27.35 12.57 -13.76
N HIS A 248 27.25 11.24 -13.93
CA HIS A 248 27.07 10.57 -15.22
C HIS A 248 25.84 9.62 -15.19
N VAL A 249 24.77 10.02 -14.49
CA VAL A 249 23.50 9.30 -14.42
C VAL A 249 22.35 10.22 -14.81
N PRO A 250 21.20 9.70 -15.28
CA PRO A 250 20.00 10.52 -15.52
C PRO A 250 19.59 11.31 -14.25
N GLN A 251 19.09 12.53 -14.45
CA GLN A 251 18.82 13.47 -13.36
C GLN A 251 17.78 12.94 -12.34
N GLU A 252 16.82 12.12 -12.77
CA GLU A 252 15.80 11.51 -11.93
C GLU A 252 16.34 10.39 -11.05
N SER A 253 17.59 9.94 -11.29
CA SER A 253 18.21 8.85 -10.53
C SER A 253 18.49 9.25 -9.09
N ARG A 254 18.32 8.29 -8.16
CA ARG A 254 18.76 8.41 -6.76
C ARG A 254 19.54 7.17 -6.38
N ILE A 255 20.70 7.39 -5.79
CA ILE A 255 21.58 6.32 -5.30
C ILE A 255 21.90 6.65 -3.85
N HIS A 256 21.48 5.79 -2.92
CA HIS A 256 21.68 5.97 -1.48
C HIS A 256 22.46 4.79 -0.93
N TYR A 257 23.23 4.98 0.13
CA TYR A 257 23.87 3.88 0.81
C TYR A 257 24.06 4.14 2.31
N VAL A 258 24.29 3.06 3.02
CA VAL A 258 24.73 3.06 4.42
C VAL A 258 25.73 1.94 4.61
N ILE A 259 26.83 2.20 5.35
CA ILE A 259 27.76 1.17 5.78
C ILE A 259 27.12 0.46 7.00
N THR A 260 26.82 -0.82 6.86
CA THR A 260 26.16 -1.64 7.88
C THR A 260 27.17 -2.39 8.74
N LYS A 261 28.38 -2.67 8.20
CA LYS A 261 29.52 -3.21 8.95
C LYS A 261 30.83 -2.54 8.49
N GLY A 262 31.62 -2.01 9.41
CA GLY A 262 32.85 -1.29 9.11
C GLY A 262 34.05 -1.69 9.98
N GLY A 263 33.97 -2.82 10.70
CA GLY A 263 34.98 -3.24 11.68
C GLY A 263 34.57 -2.92 13.12
N LEU A 264 35.33 -3.42 14.11
CA LEU A 264 35.00 -3.35 15.52
C LEU A 264 36.02 -2.53 16.35
N ALA A 265 37.31 -2.50 15.96
CA ALA A 265 38.35 -1.82 16.68
C ALA A 265 39.41 -1.24 15.72
N PRO A 266 39.89 0.00 15.94
CA PRO A 266 40.79 0.69 15.00
C PRO A 266 42.20 0.10 14.93
N ASN A 267 42.61 -0.70 15.87
CA ASN A 267 43.89 -1.40 15.88
C ASN A 267 43.87 -2.79 15.22
N VAL A 268 42.73 -3.18 14.67
CA VAL A 268 42.53 -4.41 13.88
C VAL A 268 42.08 -4.05 12.47
N VAL A 269 42.86 -4.49 11.46
CA VAL A 269 42.45 -4.34 10.04
C VAL A 269 41.16 -5.13 9.84
N PRO A 270 40.03 -4.51 9.41
CA PRO A 270 38.76 -5.20 9.23
C PRO A 270 38.84 -6.25 8.12
N ASP A 271 38.51 -7.50 8.43
CA ASP A 271 38.43 -8.59 7.46
C ASP A 271 37.04 -8.76 6.82
N VAL A 272 35.99 -8.12 7.39
CA VAL A 272 34.67 -8.07 6.82
C VAL A 272 34.12 -6.64 6.93
N ALA A 273 33.57 -6.13 5.82
CA ALA A 273 32.79 -4.90 5.80
C ALA A 273 31.61 -5.04 4.85
N GLU A 274 30.51 -4.34 5.14
CA GLU A 274 29.27 -4.42 4.36
C GLU A 274 28.69 -3.02 4.13
N VAL A 275 28.24 -2.77 2.91
CA VAL A 275 27.52 -1.55 2.52
C VAL A 275 26.21 -1.92 1.83
N TYR A 276 25.13 -1.24 2.19
CA TYR A 276 23.80 -1.45 1.64
C TYR A 276 23.40 -0.27 0.75
N TYR A 277 23.12 -0.57 -0.53
CA TYR A 277 22.76 0.39 -1.57
C TYR A 277 21.31 0.31 -1.99
N TYR A 278 20.73 1.48 -2.30
CA TYR A 278 19.46 1.65 -3.01
C TYR A 278 19.72 2.42 -4.31
N VAL A 279 19.17 1.92 -5.43
CA VAL A 279 19.19 2.59 -6.75
C VAL A 279 17.75 2.79 -7.19
N ARG A 280 17.37 4.05 -7.47
CA ARG A 280 15.99 4.42 -7.84
C ARG A 280 15.98 5.26 -9.11
N HIS A 281 14.96 5.03 -9.95
CA HIS A 281 14.64 5.82 -11.13
C HIS A 281 13.19 5.53 -11.55
N PRO A 282 12.45 6.46 -12.23
CA PRO A 282 11.09 6.16 -12.75
C PRO A 282 11.03 4.98 -13.72
N ARG A 283 12.09 4.69 -14.46
CA ARG A 283 12.17 3.58 -15.43
C ARG A 283 13.00 2.42 -14.88
N MET A 284 12.40 1.19 -14.84
CA MET A 284 13.03 -0.02 -14.32
C MET A 284 14.30 -0.44 -15.07
N ASN A 285 14.34 -0.28 -16.41
CA ASN A 285 15.53 -0.60 -17.20
C ASN A 285 16.74 0.27 -16.82
N VAL A 286 16.51 1.55 -16.49
CA VAL A 286 17.56 2.46 -15.99
C VAL A 286 18.03 2.05 -14.59
N VAL A 287 17.10 1.62 -13.72
CA VAL A 287 17.47 1.10 -12.39
C VAL A 287 18.39 -0.11 -12.52
N ASP A 288 18.06 -1.06 -13.41
CA ASP A 288 18.87 -2.26 -13.59
C ASP A 288 20.24 -1.91 -14.19
N GLU A 289 20.29 -1.07 -15.21
CA GLU A 289 21.56 -0.57 -15.78
C GLU A 289 22.45 0.11 -14.72
N LEU A 290 21.89 1.02 -13.93
CA LEU A 290 22.63 1.73 -12.88
C LEU A 290 23.07 0.78 -11.77
N PHE A 291 22.25 -0.21 -11.40
CA PHE A 291 22.64 -1.22 -10.42
C PHE A 291 23.84 -2.05 -10.91
N GLN A 292 23.86 -2.46 -12.18
CA GLN A 292 25.02 -3.13 -12.77
C GLN A 292 26.29 -2.25 -12.76
N ARG A 293 26.15 -0.93 -12.91
CA ARG A 293 27.29 0.00 -12.77
C ARG A 293 27.77 0.08 -11.32
N VAL A 294 26.89 0.00 -10.33
CA VAL A 294 27.26 -0.09 -8.90
C VAL A 294 28.00 -1.41 -8.64
N VAL A 295 27.56 -2.54 -9.20
CA VAL A 295 28.26 -3.83 -9.13
C VAL A 295 29.68 -3.72 -9.69
N LYS A 296 29.86 -3.11 -10.88
CA LYS A 296 31.20 -2.90 -11.49
C LYS A 296 32.11 -2.02 -10.61
N ALA A 297 31.54 -1.02 -9.93
CA ALA A 297 32.31 -0.22 -8.97
C ALA A 297 32.79 -1.07 -7.77
N ALA A 298 31.95 -1.99 -7.28
CA ALA A 298 32.33 -2.91 -6.22
C ALA A 298 33.42 -3.90 -6.66
N GLU A 299 33.30 -4.46 -7.86
CA GLU A 299 34.33 -5.34 -8.48
C GLU A 299 35.68 -4.62 -8.63
N GLY A 300 35.64 -3.39 -9.16
CA GLY A 300 36.86 -2.56 -9.32
C GLY A 300 37.49 -2.20 -7.97
N ALA A 301 36.68 -1.91 -6.96
CA ALA A 301 37.16 -1.64 -5.59
C ALA A 301 37.80 -2.88 -4.97
N ALA A 302 37.19 -4.05 -5.09
CA ALA A 302 37.75 -5.31 -4.60
C ALA A 302 39.10 -5.64 -5.25
N LEU A 303 39.18 -5.47 -6.55
CA LEU A 303 40.45 -5.67 -7.30
C LEU A 303 41.56 -4.72 -6.81
N GLY A 304 41.23 -3.42 -6.65
CA GLY A 304 42.22 -2.39 -6.27
C GLY A 304 42.67 -2.48 -4.82
N THR A 305 41.86 -3.03 -3.91
CA THR A 305 42.16 -3.20 -2.49
C THR A 305 42.63 -4.62 -2.13
N GLU A 306 42.79 -5.50 -3.12
CA GLU A 306 43.17 -6.91 -2.97
C GLU A 306 42.21 -7.65 -1.97
N THR A 307 40.91 -7.32 -1.99
CA THR A 307 39.84 -7.98 -1.24
C THR A 307 38.98 -8.81 -2.16
N SER A 308 38.09 -9.64 -1.62
CA SER A 308 37.00 -10.28 -2.38
C SER A 308 35.69 -9.62 -2.09
N MET A 309 34.76 -9.63 -3.07
CA MET A 309 33.44 -9.05 -2.91
C MET A 309 32.37 -10.05 -3.37
N SER A 310 31.26 -10.06 -2.60
CA SER A 310 30.00 -10.67 -3.01
C SER A 310 28.86 -9.68 -2.80
N TYR A 311 27.73 -9.88 -3.51
CA TYR A 311 26.55 -9.07 -3.26
C TYR A 311 25.28 -9.92 -3.28
N GLU A 312 24.26 -9.44 -2.58
CA GLU A 312 22.91 -9.98 -2.55
C GLU A 312 21.91 -8.88 -2.90
N VAL A 313 21.02 -9.14 -3.87
CA VAL A 313 19.89 -8.24 -4.17
C VAL A 313 18.86 -8.42 -3.05
N MET A 314 18.57 -7.36 -2.30
CA MET A 314 17.68 -7.40 -1.14
C MET A 314 16.24 -7.14 -1.51
N HIS A 315 15.99 -6.19 -2.40
CA HIS A 315 14.69 -5.69 -2.79
C HIS A 315 14.73 -5.21 -4.24
N GLY A 316 13.62 -5.35 -4.96
CA GLY A 316 13.50 -4.87 -6.33
C GLY A 316 12.05 -4.81 -6.74
N ASN A 317 11.59 -3.62 -7.18
CA ASN A 317 10.23 -3.43 -7.66
C ASN A 317 10.18 -2.42 -8.82
N TYR A 318 9.18 -2.57 -9.66
CA TYR A 318 8.87 -1.67 -10.75
C TYR A 318 8.23 -0.37 -10.23
N ALA A 319 8.26 0.68 -11.05
CA ALA A 319 7.44 1.86 -10.85
C ALA A 319 5.96 1.52 -11.05
N VAL A 320 5.07 2.16 -10.31
CA VAL A 320 3.64 2.06 -10.56
C VAL A 320 3.32 2.59 -11.96
N LEU A 321 2.60 1.80 -12.75
CA LEU A 321 2.03 2.16 -14.05
C LEU A 321 0.55 2.47 -13.87
N PRO A 322 0.14 3.73 -13.73
CA PRO A 322 -1.25 4.07 -13.45
C PRO A 322 -2.18 3.66 -14.60
N ASN A 323 -3.35 3.11 -14.25
CA ASN A 323 -4.45 2.88 -15.17
C ASN A 323 -5.50 3.98 -15.00
N GLU A 324 -5.53 4.96 -15.92
CA GLU A 324 -6.39 6.13 -15.79
C GLU A 324 -7.88 5.81 -15.92
N THR A 325 -8.22 4.76 -16.67
CA THR A 325 -9.60 4.27 -16.77
C THR A 325 -10.14 3.89 -15.41
N LEU A 326 -9.39 3.08 -14.66
CA LEU A 326 -9.75 2.68 -13.29
C LEU A 326 -9.67 3.87 -12.31
N GLN A 327 -8.63 4.69 -12.41
CA GLN A 327 -8.44 5.81 -11.49
C GLN A 327 -9.57 6.85 -11.57
N LYS A 328 -10.12 7.13 -12.77
CA LYS A 328 -11.25 8.04 -12.95
C LYS A 328 -12.53 7.47 -12.35
N MET A 329 -12.84 6.20 -12.61
CA MET A 329 -13.99 5.51 -12.03
C MET A 329 -13.91 5.48 -10.49
N ILE A 330 -12.74 5.16 -9.92
CA ILE A 330 -12.53 5.18 -8.47
C ILE A 330 -12.67 6.61 -7.91
N HIS A 331 -12.15 7.62 -8.63
CA HIS A 331 -12.30 9.02 -8.23
C HIS A 331 -13.77 9.47 -8.19
N GLU A 332 -14.58 9.03 -9.13
CA GLU A 332 -16.03 9.28 -9.15
C GLU A 332 -16.69 8.66 -7.92
N ASN A 333 -16.44 7.38 -7.63
CA ASN A 333 -16.97 6.70 -6.45
C ASN A 333 -16.54 7.35 -5.12
N LEU A 334 -15.26 7.71 -5.01
CA LEU A 334 -14.75 8.42 -3.83
C LEU A 334 -15.41 9.81 -3.68
N SER A 335 -15.63 10.50 -4.78
CA SER A 335 -16.25 11.83 -4.79
C SER A 335 -17.74 11.79 -4.41
N GLU A 336 -18.47 10.75 -4.83
CA GLU A 336 -19.87 10.54 -4.46
C GLU A 336 -20.04 10.24 -2.97
N LEU A 337 -19.15 9.43 -2.39
CA LEU A 337 -19.17 9.11 -0.96
C LEU A 337 -18.71 10.30 -0.09
N GLY A 338 -17.79 11.11 -0.62
CA GLY A 338 -17.21 12.23 0.11
C GLY A 338 -16.16 11.80 1.12
N GLY A 339 -15.66 12.78 1.90
CA GLY A 339 -14.66 12.53 2.93
C GLY A 339 -15.26 12.24 4.31
N ILE A 340 -14.39 12.08 5.31
CA ILE A 340 -14.80 11.76 6.67
C ILE A 340 -15.04 13.00 7.53
N SER A 341 -16.01 12.94 8.43
CA SER A 341 -16.31 13.99 9.39
C SER A 341 -15.89 13.59 10.80
N TYR A 342 -15.22 14.50 11.50
CA TYR A 342 -14.81 14.31 12.88
C TYR A 342 -15.91 14.74 13.87
N ASN A 343 -16.18 13.91 14.89
CA ASN A 343 -16.95 14.29 16.04
C ASN A 343 -16.17 15.25 16.97
N LYS A 344 -16.69 15.58 18.14
CA LYS A 344 -16.06 16.54 19.06
C LYS A 344 -14.75 16.00 19.66
N GLU A 345 -14.74 14.75 20.03
CA GLU A 345 -13.57 14.06 20.62
C GLU A 345 -12.44 13.91 19.58
N GLU A 346 -12.80 13.51 18.37
CA GLU A 346 -11.86 13.38 17.24
C GLU A 346 -11.27 14.73 16.84
N LYS A 347 -12.07 15.80 16.84
CA LYS A 347 -11.56 17.17 16.58
C LYS A 347 -10.51 17.58 17.61
N LYS A 348 -10.78 17.32 18.90
CA LYS A 348 -9.82 17.59 19.96
C LYS A 348 -8.52 16.80 19.77
N PHE A 349 -8.63 15.50 19.55
CA PHE A 349 -7.48 14.63 19.26
C PHE A 349 -6.68 15.15 18.04
N ALA A 350 -7.39 15.50 16.96
CA ALA A 350 -6.76 15.98 15.73
C ALA A 350 -6.05 17.33 15.94
N GLU A 351 -6.62 18.26 16.72
CA GLU A 351 -5.99 19.54 17.06
C GLU A 351 -4.69 19.33 17.85
N GLU A 352 -4.69 18.41 18.82
CA GLU A 352 -3.51 18.07 19.62
C GLU A 352 -2.40 17.41 18.77
N ILE A 353 -2.73 16.44 17.90
CA ILE A 353 -1.78 15.86 16.94
C ILE A 353 -1.23 16.93 16.00
N TYR A 354 -2.11 17.77 15.44
CA TYR A 354 -1.72 18.77 14.44
C TYR A 354 -0.68 19.75 14.96
N GLN A 355 -0.74 20.12 16.25
CA GLN A 355 0.25 20.96 16.92
C GLN A 355 1.64 20.34 16.99
N THR A 356 1.75 19.01 16.86
CA THR A 356 3.03 18.28 16.88
C THR A 356 3.65 18.13 15.48
N LEU A 357 2.93 18.50 14.42
CA LEU A 357 3.40 18.34 13.05
C LEU A 357 4.34 19.49 12.65
N VAL A 358 5.38 19.16 11.90
CA VAL A 358 6.30 20.15 11.33
C VAL A 358 5.87 20.49 9.92
N SER A 359 5.44 21.72 9.68
CA SER A 359 5.00 22.23 8.37
C SER A 359 3.99 21.31 7.67
N PRO A 360 2.82 21.05 8.27
CA PRO A 360 1.85 20.13 7.70
C PRO A 360 1.40 20.59 6.31
N SER A 361 1.34 19.68 5.36
CA SER A 361 0.98 19.96 3.96
C SER A 361 -0.53 20.09 3.73
N LEU A 362 -1.35 19.70 4.70
CA LEU A 362 -2.81 19.76 4.66
C LEU A 362 -3.34 20.44 5.91
N GLU A 363 -4.38 21.26 5.76
CA GLU A 363 -5.06 21.92 6.86
C GLU A 363 -6.07 20.99 7.54
N LEU A 364 -6.33 21.21 8.84
CA LEU A 364 -7.45 20.56 9.54
C LEU A 364 -8.76 20.88 8.82
N GLY A 365 -9.61 19.86 8.64
CA GLY A 365 -10.84 19.96 7.84
C GLY A 365 -10.68 19.43 6.42
N SER A 366 -9.46 19.25 5.89
CA SER A 366 -9.25 18.67 4.56
C SER A 366 -9.63 17.18 4.46
N GLN A 367 -9.71 16.48 5.58
CA GLN A 367 -10.16 15.07 5.62
C GLN A 367 -11.62 14.89 5.17
N ASN A 368 -12.42 15.94 5.12
CA ASN A 368 -13.79 15.88 4.59
C ASN A 368 -13.89 16.24 3.09
N LYS A 369 -12.76 16.52 2.45
CA LYS A 369 -12.69 16.87 1.04
C LYS A 369 -12.01 15.75 0.25
N ILE A 370 -12.38 15.64 -1.02
CA ILE A 370 -11.68 14.81 -1.99
C ILE A 370 -10.77 15.71 -2.81
N LYS A 371 -9.50 15.33 -2.97
CA LYS A 371 -8.56 16.02 -3.82
C LYS A 371 -9.01 15.90 -5.28
N GLU A 372 -8.91 16.99 -6.06
CA GLU A 372 -9.17 16.95 -7.49
C GLU A 372 -8.28 15.91 -8.17
N TYR A 373 -8.86 15.18 -9.14
CA TYR A 373 -8.13 14.19 -9.92
C TYR A 373 -6.92 14.81 -10.63
N ALA A 374 -5.78 14.14 -10.55
CA ALA A 374 -4.57 14.58 -11.23
C ALA A 374 -3.73 13.37 -11.68
N VAL A 375 -2.90 13.57 -12.71
CA VAL A 375 -1.81 12.67 -13.07
C VAL A 375 -0.56 13.18 -12.36
N THR A 376 0.00 12.36 -11.47
CA THR A 376 1.08 12.77 -10.57
C THR A 376 2.23 11.76 -10.56
N HIS A 377 3.35 12.15 -9.95
CA HIS A 377 4.49 11.27 -9.70
C HIS A 377 4.96 11.41 -8.26
N THR A 378 5.26 10.30 -7.60
CA THR A 378 5.92 10.26 -6.29
C THR A 378 7.32 9.67 -6.39
N TYR A 379 8.24 10.15 -5.57
CA TYR A 379 9.61 9.63 -5.52
C TYR A 379 9.77 8.42 -4.61
N GLY A 380 8.72 8.01 -3.92
CA GLY A 380 8.63 6.75 -3.20
C GLY A 380 8.59 5.55 -4.14
N SER A 381 8.53 4.37 -3.58
CA SER A 381 8.33 3.11 -4.30
C SER A 381 7.43 2.19 -3.48
N THR A 382 6.74 1.27 -4.15
CA THR A 382 5.92 0.23 -3.55
C THR A 382 5.99 -1.04 -4.40
N ASP A 383 5.86 -2.20 -3.80
CA ASP A 383 5.85 -3.47 -4.51
C ASP A 383 4.53 -3.75 -5.26
N VAL A 384 3.50 -2.90 -5.09
CA VAL A 384 2.33 -2.83 -5.99
C VAL A 384 2.76 -2.51 -7.43
N GLY A 385 3.90 -1.83 -7.60
CA GLY A 385 4.42 -1.46 -8.91
C GLY A 385 4.47 -2.62 -9.89
N ASP A 386 5.02 -3.77 -9.49
CA ASP A 386 5.13 -4.96 -10.35
C ASP A 386 3.78 -5.44 -10.88
N LEU A 387 2.75 -5.45 -10.03
CA LEU A 387 1.40 -5.85 -10.42
C LEU A 387 0.81 -4.94 -11.49
N THR A 388 1.06 -3.64 -11.38
CA THR A 388 0.51 -2.64 -12.34
C THR A 388 1.00 -2.84 -13.77
N TRP A 389 2.09 -3.59 -13.97
CA TRP A 389 2.61 -3.99 -15.27
C TRP A 389 2.09 -5.35 -15.75
N LEU A 390 1.39 -6.11 -14.92
CA LEU A 390 0.84 -7.42 -15.25
C LEU A 390 -0.67 -7.38 -15.42
N VAL A 391 -1.36 -6.65 -14.54
CA VAL A 391 -2.82 -6.57 -14.47
C VAL A 391 -3.23 -5.10 -14.35
N PRO A 392 -4.32 -4.66 -15.04
CA PRO A 392 -4.88 -3.34 -14.80
C PRO A 392 -5.17 -3.14 -13.31
N THR A 393 -4.49 -2.18 -12.69
CA THR A 393 -4.57 -1.96 -11.25
C THR A 393 -5.03 -0.54 -10.95
N GLY A 394 -6.07 -0.42 -10.13
CA GLY A 394 -6.60 0.85 -9.64
C GLY A 394 -6.38 1.00 -8.14
N GLY A 395 -5.98 2.21 -7.71
CA GLY A 395 -5.70 2.47 -6.31
C GLY A 395 -6.11 3.87 -5.86
N PHE A 396 -6.36 4.05 -4.56
CA PHE A 396 -6.74 5.33 -3.97
C PHE A 396 -6.25 5.44 -2.53
N ARG A 397 -6.50 6.59 -1.93
CA ARG A 397 -6.12 6.91 -0.54
C ARG A 397 -7.31 7.48 0.21
N THR A 398 -7.44 7.12 1.49
CA THR A 398 -8.41 7.74 2.39
C THR A 398 -7.72 8.33 3.62
N ALA A 399 -8.34 9.36 4.20
CA ALA A 399 -7.85 10.02 5.40
C ALA A 399 -8.05 9.11 6.63
N THR A 400 -7.01 8.38 7.00
CA THR A 400 -6.94 7.53 8.21
C THR A 400 -6.11 8.18 9.31
N TRP A 401 -5.41 9.25 8.97
CA TRP A 401 -4.59 10.05 9.88
C TRP A 401 -5.06 11.49 9.89
N VAL A 402 -4.69 12.21 10.94
CA VAL A 402 -4.92 13.65 11.02
C VAL A 402 -4.27 14.35 9.81
N PRO A 403 -4.95 15.30 9.14
CA PRO A 403 -4.42 15.98 7.98
C PRO A 403 -3.00 16.51 8.14
N GLY A 404 -2.15 16.24 7.14
CA GLY A 404 -0.74 16.65 7.17
C GLY A 404 0.19 15.72 7.93
N THR A 405 -0.31 14.66 8.57
CA THR A 405 0.52 13.63 9.22
C THR A 405 1.36 12.90 8.17
N PRO A 406 2.70 12.84 8.32
CA PRO A 406 3.54 12.04 7.44
C PRO A 406 3.41 10.55 7.78
N ALA A 407 3.52 9.69 6.76
CA ALA A 407 3.72 8.26 6.97
C ALA A 407 5.03 8.00 7.75
N HIS A 408 5.15 6.82 8.36
CA HIS A 408 6.32 6.39 9.15
C HIS A 408 6.59 7.30 10.36
N SER A 409 5.51 7.82 10.97
CA SER A 409 5.57 8.67 12.15
C SER A 409 4.75 8.10 13.30
N TRP A 410 5.08 8.49 14.54
CA TRP A 410 4.30 8.12 15.71
C TRP A 410 2.86 8.67 15.65
N GLN A 411 2.67 9.83 15.00
CA GLN A 411 1.35 10.43 14.79
C GLN A 411 0.46 9.56 13.91
N ALA A 412 1.05 8.91 12.88
CA ALA A 412 0.33 7.96 12.04
C ALA A 412 -0.13 6.72 12.83
N VAL A 413 0.77 6.16 13.66
CA VAL A 413 0.42 5.03 14.56
C VAL A 413 -0.70 5.41 15.51
N ALA A 414 -0.57 6.57 16.18
CA ALA A 414 -1.55 7.06 17.14
C ALA A 414 -2.93 7.26 16.49
N SER A 415 -2.98 7.94 15.33
CA SER A 415 -4.23 8.21 14.61
C SER A 415 -4.89 6.93 14.08
N GLY A 416 -4.10 6.01 13.53
CA GLY A 416 -4.59 4.75 12.96
C GLY A 416 -5.28 3.85 13.99
N GLY A 417 -4.86 3.87 15.24
CA GLY A 417 -5.48 3.12 16.36
C GLY A 417 -6.72 3.78 16.97
N THR A 418 -7.30 4.80 16.33
CA THR A 418 -8.48 5.53 16.81
C THR A 418 -9.66 5.42 15.85
N SER A 419 -10.83 5.94 16.24
CA SER A 419 -11.99 6.08 15.36
C SER A 419 -11.73 6.91 14.10
N ILE A 420 -10.71 7.79 14.08
CA ILE A 420 -10.26 8.51 12.87
C ILE A 420 -9.77 7.51 11.83
N GLY A 421 -8.89 6.58 12.22
CA GLY A 421 -8.40 5.52 11.35
C GLY A 421 -9.52 4.63 10.84
N LEU A 422 -10.41 4.20 11.75
CA LEU A 422 -11.54 3.31 11.44
C LEU A 422 -12.54 3.95 10.46
N LYS A 423 -12.83 5.26 10.58
CA LYS A 423 -13.67 5.99 9.60
C LYS A 423 -13.06 6.03 8.21
N GLY A 424 -11.73 6.26 8.13
CA GLY A 424 -11.02 6.21 6.86
C GLY A 424 -11.02 4.81 6.25
N ALA A 425 -10.88 3.77 7.08
CA ALA A 425 -10.97 2.37 6.67
C ALA A 425 -12.38 2.00 6.16
N LYS A 426 -13.43 2.47 6.84
CA LYS A 426 -14.81 2.29 6.36
C LYS A 426 -15.02 2.93 4.99
N LEU A 427 -14.62 4.19 4.82
CA LEU A 427 -14.68 4.86 3.53
C LEU A 427 -13.94 4.08 2.44
N ALA A 428 -12.77 3.52 2.76
CA ALA A 428 -12.02 2.70 1.81
C ALA A 428 -12.79 1.43 1.42
N ALA A 429 -13.40 0.74 2.37
CA ALA A 429 -14.21 -0.45 2.10
C ALA A 429 -15.44 -0.11 1.23
N GLU A 430 -16.07 1.04 1.45
CA GLU A 430 -17.19 1.53 0.63
C GLU A 430 -16.76 1.85 -0.81
N VAL A 431 -15.64 2.55 -1.00
CA VAL A 431 -15.08 2.86 -2.34
C VAL A 431 -14.72 1.58 -3.08
N LEU A 432 -14.01 0.64 -2.44
CA LEU A 432 -13.67 -0.66 -3.04
C LEU A 432 -14.93 -1.42 -3.47
N THR A 433 -15.95 -1.44 -2.60
CA THR A 433 -17.22 -2.16 -2.87
C THR A 433 -17.97 -1.54 -4.04
N ASN A 434 -18.07 -0.21 -4.13
CA ASN A 434 -18.76 0.46 -5.23
C ASN A 434 -17.98 0.30 -6.54
N SER A 435 -16.66 0.47 -6.51
CA SER A 435 -15.81 0.25 -7.69
C SER A 435 -15.88 -1.18 -8.21
N ALA A 436 -15.94 -2.17 -7.32
CA ALA A 436 -16.15 -3.56 -7.72
C ALA A 436 -17.51 -3.79 -8.39
N LYS A 437 -18.57 -3.17 -7.87
CA LYS A 437 -19.91 -3.24 -8.50
C LYS A 437 -19.90 -2.67 -9.90
N ASP A 438 -19.27 -1.51 -10.12
CA ASP A 438 -19.17 -0.90 -11.44
C ASP A 438 -18.43 -1.82 -12.42
N ILE A 439 -17.31 -2.42 -11.98
CA ILE A 439 -16.53 -3.37 -12.79
C ILE A 439 -17.35 -4.61 -13.17
N PHE A 440 -18.11 -5.19 -12.24
CA PHE A 440 -18.94 -6.36 -12.51
C PHE A 440 -20.18 -6.05 -13.38
N LEU A 441 -20.70 -4.83 -13.31
CA LEU A 441 -21.89 -4.41 -14.05
C LEU A 441 -21.56 -3.87 -15.45
N ASP A 442 -20.37 -3.32 -15.67
CA ASP A 442 -19.92 -2.79 -16.97
C ASP A 442 -18.64 -3.47 -17.46
N PRO A 443 -18.75 -4.53 -18.30
CA PRO A 443 -17.59 -5.21 -18.88
C PRO A 443 -16.67 -4.31 -19.69
N LYS A 444 -17.15 -3.15 -20.14
CA LYS A 444 -16.35 -2.18 -20.88
C LYS A 444 -15.21 -1.61 -20.05
N ILE A 445 -15.39 -1.48 -18.74
CA ILE A 445 -14.33 -1.03 -17.82
C ILE A 445 -13.14 -2.00 -17.89
N ILE A 446 -13.40 -3.31 -17.91
CA ILE A 446 -12.36 -4.34 -18.01
C ILE A 446 -11.63 -4.24 -19.37
N GLU A 447 -12.40 -4.15 -20.46
CA GLU A 447 -11.85 -4.06 -21.81
C GLU A 447 -10.97 -2.82 -22.01
N ASP A 448 -11.47 -1.64 -21.61
CA ASP A 448 -10.75 -0.37 -21.74
C ASP A 448 -9.50 -0.34 -20.86
N SER A 449 -9.56 -0.87 -19.63
CA SER A 449 -8.43 -0.95 -18.71
C SER A 449 -7.33 -1.88 -19.23
N LYS A 450 -7.69 -3.03 -19.79
CA LYS A 450 -6.73 -3.97 -20.41
C LYS A 450 -6.09 -3.37 -21.67
N LYS A 451 -6.88 -2.66 -22.48
CA LYS A 451 -6.37 -1.96 -23.66
C LYS A 451 -5.39 -0.85 -23.28
N GLU A 452 -5.71 -0.07 -22.25
CA GLU A 452 -4.82 0.98 -21.72
C GLU A 452 -3.51 0.39 -21.22
N LEU A 453 -3.57 -0.69 -20.43
CA LEU A 453 -2.38 -1.38 -19.94
C LEU A 453 -1.49 -1.83 -21.10
N LYS A 454 -2.07 -2.53 -22.09
CA LYS A 454 -1.33 -3.01 -23.27
C LYS A 454 -0.65 -1.89 -24.03
N MET A 455 -1.34 -0.76 -24.20
CA MET A 455 -0.79 0.42 -24.86
C MET A 455 0.39 1.01 -24.09
N LYS A 456 0.29 1.10 -22.77
CA LYS A 456 1.34 1.67 -21.90
C LYS A 456 2.56 0.76 -21.74
N GLN A 457 2.36 -0.57 -21.76
CA GLN A 457 3.44 -1.56 -21.75
C GLN A 457 4.30 -1.48 -23.01
N GLY A 458 3.69 -1.24 -24.18
CA GLY A 458 4.32 -1.38 -25.48
C GLY A 458 4.33 -2.84 -25.97
N GLU A 459 4.67 -3.02 -27.27
CA GLU A 459 4.59 -4.34 -27.93
C GLU A 459 5.67 -5.33 -27.44
N ASP A 460 6.85 -4.83 -27.09
CA ASP A 460 8.02 -5.63 -26.71
C ASP A 460 8.13 -5.87 -25.20
N PHE A 461 7.13 -5.50 -24.40
CA PHE A 461 7.20 -5.65 -22.95
C PHE A 461 7.17 -7.13 -22.55
N SER A 462 8.16 -7.51 -21.75
CA SER A 462 8.23 -8.79 -21.05
C SER A 462 8.59 -8.53 -19.59
N TYR A 463 7.76 -9.03 -18.69
CA TYR A 463 8.01 -8.88 -17.26
C TYR A 463 9.17 -9.76 -16.80
N TYR A 464 10.07 -9.18 -16.00
CA TYR A 464 11.07 -9.89 -15.22
C TYR A 464 11.26 -9.22 -13.87
N PRO A 465 11.24 -9.93 -12.75
CA PRO A 465 11.37 -9.32 -11.43
C PRO A 465 12.78 -8.76 -11.24
N LEU A 466 12.90 -7.51 -10.79
CA LEU A 466 14.21 -6.88 -10.52
C LEU A 466 15.01 -7.58 -9.41
N LEU A 467 14.30 -8.30 -8.52
CA LEU A 467 14.92 -9.12 -7.47
C LEU A 467 15.46 -10.48 -7.97
N GLY A 468 15.19 -10.87 -9.24
CA GLY A 468 15.65 -12.13 -9.84
C GLY A 468 14.95 -13.35 -9.26
N ASP A 469 15.66 -14.50 -9.27
CA ASP A 469 15.14 -15.82 -8.90
C ASP A 469 15.30 -16.16 -7.40
N ARG A 470 15.74 -15.22 -6.58
CA ARG A 470 15.94 -15.46 -5.15
C ARG A 470 14.65 -15.90 -4.45
N SER A 471 14.78 -16.72 -3.42
CA SER A 471 13.66 -17.03 -2.52
C SER A 471 13.32 -15.82 -1.62
N PRO A 472 12.07 -15.73 -1.14
CA PRO A 472 11.69 -14.70 -0.16
C PRO A 472 12.61 -14.73 1.07
N PRO A 473 13.15 -13.56 1.51
CA PRO A 473 14.08 -13.50 2.64
C PRO A 473 13.31 -13.50 3.98
N LEU A 474 12.71 -14.62 4.35
CA LEU A 474 11.77 -14.73 5.48
C LEU A 474 12.36 -14.22 6.82
N GLU A 475 13.69 -14.19 6.93
CA GLU A 475 14.38 -13.78 8.17
C GLU A 475 14.95 -12.35 8.12
N TYR A 476 14.58 -11.53 7.11
CA TYR A 476 15.22 -10.21 6.93
C TYR A 476 14.96 -9.22 8.08
N ARG A 477 13.94 -9.46 8.89
CA ARG A 477 13.58 -8.68 10.09
C ARG A 477 14.06 -9.32 11.39
N LEU A 478 14.58 -10.53 11.37
CA LEU A 478 15.18 -11.12 12.56
C LEU A 478 16.54 -10.47 12.81
N ASN A 479 16.72 -9.93 14.01
CA ASN A 479 18.03 -9.43 14.45
C ASN A 479 18.98 -10.64 14.57
N LYS A 480 19.97 -10.72 13.70
CA LYS A 480 21.10 -11.66 13.79
C LYS A 480 22.28 -10.99 14.47
#